data_bdd2b08f565c1ae6f290b77f5e997e67
#
_entry.id   bdd2b08f565c1ae6f290b77f5e997e67
#
_cell.length_a   1.000
_cell.length_b   1.000
_cell.length_c   1.000
_cell.angle_alpha   90.00
_cell.angle_beta   90.00
_cell.angle_gamma   90.00
#
_symmetry.space_group_name_H-M   'P 1'
#
loop_
_entity.id
_entity.type
_entity.pdbx_description
1 polymer ?
#
loop_
_entity_poly.entity_id
_entity_poly.type
_entity_poly.pdbx_seq_one_letter_code
_entity_poly.pdbx_strand_id
1 'polypeptide(L)'
;MTGRILIDLFTTLDGVAQGPGGVGEDTSGGFTFSGWQAGYPSSGVGPEIAKGMEGLDALLLGRRTYDIFAAYWPQHTDGPSGEIGQLFDRVPKYVATRDPEFPLAWQGSSRVGADLAAEIADLRERHREVHVIGSIDFVHTLLAEGLFDQLNLWVYPILLGAGKKVFRDDALPSVLELIEKPVTDAEGVTLLRYGRTDRTPKVDTFED
;
A
#
# COMPACT_ATOMS: atom_id res chain seq x y z
N MET A 1 4.30 11.93 20.27
CA MET A 1 3.34 11.79 19.15
C MET A 1 3.32 10.31 18.81
N THR A 2 2.15 9.70 18.74
CA THR A 2 2.01 8.32 18.27
C THR A 2 2.32 8.26 16.78
N GLY A 3 2.98 7.20 16.34
CA GLY A 3 3.29 6.97 14.92
C GLY A 3 2.05 6.69 14.07
N ARG A 4 2.23 6.65 12.77
CA ARG A 4 1.15 6.53 11.79
C ARG A 4 1.31 5.27 10.94
N ILE A 5 0.18 4.69 10.53
CA ILE A 5 0.09 3.61 9.54
C ILE A 5 -0.35 4.23 8.21
N LEU A 6 0.50 4.18 7.21
CA LEU A 6 0.27 4.73 5.87
C LEU A 6 0.08 3.57 4.89
N ILE A 7 -1.00 3.58 4.15
CA ILE A 7 -1.26 2.63 3.06
C ILE A 7 -0.89 3.30 1.74
N ASP A 8 0.06 2.73 1.01
CA ASP A 8 0.57 3.23 -0.27
C ASP A 8 0.26 2.24 -1.38
N LEU A 9 -0.62 2.60 -2.30
CA LEU A 9 -1.05 1.70 -3.37
C LEU A 9 -1.00 2.38 -4.74
N PHE A 10 -0.45 1.64 -5.70
CA PHE A 10 -0.68 1.89 -7.11
C PHE A 10 -2.02 1.28 -7.51
N THR A 11 -2.84 2.04 -8.21
CA THR A 11 -4.17 1.58 -8.64
C THR A 11 -4.52 2.13 -10.02
N THR A 12 -5.32 1.39 -10.74
CA THR A 12 -5.93 1.88 -11.98
C THR A 12 -7.14 2.77 -11.68
N LEU A 13 -7.65 3.48 -12.67
CA LEU A 13 -8.82 4.35 -12.52
C LEU A 13 -10.09 3.56 -12.13
N ASP A 14 -10.19 2.28 -12.51
CA ASP A 14 -11.26 1.37 -12.08
C ASP A 14 -10.95 0.60 -10.79
N GLY A 15 -9.89 1.02 -10.08
CA GLY A 15 -9.56 0.58 -8.73
C GLY A 15 -8.77 -0.71 -8.61
N VAL A 16 -8.27 -1.28 -9.69
CA VAL A 16 -7.43 -2.51 -9.64
C VAL A 16 -6.04 -2.17 -9.15
N ALA A 17 -5.56 -2.87 -8.11
CA ALA A 17 -4.24 -2.71 -7.52
C ALA A 17 -3.41 -4.01 -7.53
N GLN A 18 -3.87 -5.04 -8.23
CA GLN A 18 -3.17 -6.32 -8.32
C GLN A 18 -1.95 -6.24 -9.25
N GLY A 19 -0.79 -6.70 -8.77
CA GLY A 19 0.42 -6.93 -9.57
C GLY A 19 0.90 -5.75 -10.41
N PRO A 20 1.08 -4.54 -9.87
CA PRO A 20 1.46 -3.36 -10.66
C PRO A 20 2.89 -3.43 -11.19
N GLY A 21 3.84 -3.96 -10.39
CA GLY A 21 5.27 -3.71 -10.59
C GLY A 21 5.94 -4.54 -11.68
N GLY A 22 5.60 -5.82 -11.82
CA GLY A 22 6.31 -6.69 -12.76
C GLY A 22 5.45 -7.73 -13.45
N VAL A 23 5.92 -8.17 -14.62
CA VAL A 23 5.27 -9.28 -15.37
C VAL A 23 5.26 -10.53 -14.48
N GLY A 24 4.07 -11.09 -14.25
CA GLY A 24 3.91 -12.30 -13.44
C GLY A 24 3.95 -12.08 -11.92
N GLU A 25 4.02 -10.85 -11.44
CA GLU A 25 4.09 -10.50 -10.00
C GLU A 25 2.93 -11.11 -9.19
N ASP A 26 1.70 -10.94 -9.65
CA ASP A 26 0.52 -11.60 -9.07
C ASP A 26 -0.47 -12.03 -10.15
N THR A 27 -0.43 -13.30 -10.53
CA THR A 27 -1.34 -13.91 -11.52
C THR A 27 -2.50 -14.64 -10.86
N SER A 28 -2.69 -14.54 -9.55
CA SER A 28 -3.76 -15.23 -8.85
C SER A 28 -5.15 -14.83 -9.38
N GLY A 29 -6.09 -15.77 -9.35
CA GLY A 29 -7.42 -15.55 -9.92
C GLY A 29 -7.43 -15.46 -11.46
N GLY A 30 -6.36 -15.87 -12.14
CA GLY A 30 -6.24 -15.77 -13.60
C GLY A 30 -5.93 -14.37 -14.12
N PHE A 31 -5.42 -13.48 -13.26
CA PHE A 31 -5.05 -12.10 -13.67
C PHE A 31 -3.89 -12.09 -14.66
N THR A 32 -4.09 -11.46 -15.81
CA THR A 32 -3.15 -11.47 -16.94
C THR A 32 -2.44 -10.14 -17.18
N PHE A 33 -2.77 -9.10 -16.41
CA PHE A 33 -2.25 -7.75 -16.61
C PHE A 33 -1.14 -7.37 -15.63
N SER A 34 -0.52 -8.35 -14.91
CA SER A 34 0.62 -8.04 -14.01
C SER A 34 1.71 -7.28 -14.74
N GLY A 35 2.24 -6.23 -14.09
CA GLY A 35 3.22 -5.31 -14.68
C GLY A 35 2.59 -4.13 -15.42
N TRP A 36 1.30 -3.87 -15.25
CA TRP A 36 0.56 -2.81 -15.96
C TRP A 36 1.13 -1.40 -15.69
N GLN A 37 1.84 -1.19 -14.59
CA GLN A 37 2.48 0.08 -14.27
C GLN A 37 3.72 0.37 -15.13
N ALA A 38 4.42 -0.67 -15.61
CA ALA A 38 5.70 -0.54 -16.31
C ALA A 38 5.63 0.27 -17.62
N GLY A 39 4.44 0.45 -18.19
CA GLY A 39 4.22 1.30 -19.36
C GLY A 39 4.30 2.81 -19.08
N TYR A 40 4.39 3.21 -17.79
CA TYR A 40 4.43 4.62 -17.40
C TYR A 40 5.84 5.01 -16.96
N PRO A 41 6.40 6.13 -17.46
CA PRO A 41 7.72 6.60 -17.08
C PRO A 41 7.82 6.90 -15.59
N SER A 42 8.85 6.42 -14.92
CA SER A 42 9.12 6.74 -13.51
C SER A 42 9.51 8.20 -13.27
N SER A 43 9.84 8.93 -14.34
CA SER A 43 10.23 10.36 -14.26
C SER A 43 9.10 11.29 -13.80
N GLY A 44 7.83 10.90 -14.00
CA GLY A 44 6.68 11.67 -13.56
C GLY A 44 6.40 11.48 -12.05
N VAL A 45 6.16 10.24 -11.65
CA VAL A 45 5.75 9.92 -10.27
C VAL A 45 6.91 9.57 -9.34
N GLY A 46 8.07 9.18 -9.88
CA GLY A 46 9.23 8.74 -9.11
C GLY A 46 9.67 9.70 -8.00
N PRO A 47 9.83 11.00 -8.27
CA PRO A 47 10.20 11.97 -7.23
C PRO A 47 9.17 12.08 -6.09
N GLU A 48 7.88 11.99 -6.40
CA GLU A 48 6.84 12.03 -5.37
C GLU A 48 6.76 10.72 -4.58
N ILE A 49 7.06 9.56 -5.20
CA ILE A 49 7.21 8.27 -4.48
C ILE A 49 8.37 8.37 -3.50
N ALA A 50 9.55 8.84 -3.95
CA ALA A 50 10.72 9.00 -3.11
C ALA A 50 10.44 9.91 -1.91
N LYS A 51 9.82 11.08 -2.16
CA LYS A 51 9.38 12.01 -1.11
C LYS A 51 8.40 11.37 -0.14
N GLY A 52 7.44 10.57 -0.63
CA GLY A 52 6.49 9.85 0.21
C GLY A 52 7.15 8.83 1.15
N MET A 53 8.34 8.34 0.79
CA MET A 53 9.10 7.35 1.58
C MET A 53 10.15 7.96 2.53
N GLU A 54 10.35 9.29 2.54
CA GLU A 54 11.36 9.93 3.40
C GLU A 54 11.15 9.66 4.90
N GLY A 55 9.88 9.50 5.32
CA GLY A 55 9.51 9.22 6.72
C GLY A 55 9.42 7.74 7.09
N LEU A 56 9.54 6.84 6.11
CA LEU A 56 9.37 5.41 6.29
C LEU A 56 10.46 4.86 7.22
N ASP A 57 10.05 4.30 8.35
CA ASP A 57 10.96 3.65 9.31
C ASP A 57 10.57 2.20 9.64
N ALA A 58 9.47 1.69 9.08
CA ALA A 58 9.11 0.28 9.08
C ALA A 58 8.17 -0.09 7.91
N LEU A 59 8.21 -1.34 7.49
CA LEU A 59 7.25 -1.93 6.55
C LEU A 59 6.29 -2.87 7.28
N LEU A 60 4.99 -2.78 6.97
CA LEU A 60 3.98 -3.72 7.42
C LEU A 60 3.32 -4.34 6.19
N LEU A 61 3.60 -5.60 5.93
CA LEU A 61 3.29 -6.29 4.68
C LEU A 61 2.40 -7.51 4.92
N GLY A 62 1.40 -7.71 4.07
CA GLY A 62 0.73 -9.00 3.96
C GLY A 62 1.66 -10.03 3.31
N ARG A 63 1.46 -11.33 3.62
CA ARG A 63 2.31 -12.44 3.17
C ARG A 63 2.72 -12.39 1.71
N ARG A 64 1.76 -12.21 0.80
CA ARG A 64 2.03 -12.24 -0.65
C ARG A 64 2.99 -11.14 -1.07
N THR A 65 2.77 -9.92 -0.62
CA THR A 65 3.69 -8.80 -0.91
C THR A 65 5.05 -9.04 -0.23
N TYR A 66 5.06 -9.60 0.97
CA TYR A 66 6.31 -9.97 1.61
C TYR A 66 7.12 -10.98 0.80
N ASP A 67 6.50 -12.05 0.28
CA ASP A 67 7.18 -13.06 -0.54
C ASP A 67 7.77 -12.45 -1.81
N ILE A 68 7.01 -11.58 -2.49
CA ILE A 68 7.47 -10.87 -3.68
C ILE A 68 8.65 -9.95 -3.34
N PHE A 69 8.53 -9.16 -2.27
CA PHE A 69 9.53 -8.18 -1.87
C PHE A 69 10.81 -8.83 -1.35
N ALA A 70 10.70 -9.89 -0.56
CA ALA A 70 11.84 -10.65 -0.05
C ALA A 70 12.66 -11.32 -1.17
N ALA A 71 12.00 -11.70 -2.26
CA ALA A 71 12.68 -12.25 -3.43
C ALA A 71 13.31 -11.19 -4.33
N TYR A 72 12.81 -9.96 -4.31
CA TYR A 72 13.20 -8.90 -5.23
C TYR A 72 14.18 -7.89 -4.61
N TRP A 73 13.79 -7.21 -3.53
CA TRP A 73 14.49 -6.03 -3.03
C TRP A 73 15.92 -6.28 -2.54
N PRO A 74 16.26 -7.39 -1.86
CA PRO A 74 17.65 -7.65 -1.44
C PRO A 74 18.64 -7.75 -2.59
N GLN A 75 18.17 -7.98 -3.82
CA GLN A 75 18.98 -8.09 -5.02
C GLN A 75 18.99 -6.81 -5.87
N HIS A 76 18.22 -5.77 -5.46
CA HIS A 76 18.06 -4.51 -6.19
C HIS A 76 18.42 -3.30 -5.34
N THR A 77 19.62 -3.36 -4.74
CA THR A 77 20.19 -2.28 -3.92
C THR A 77 21.04 -1.29 -4.72
N ASP A 78 21.16 -1.50 -6.03
CA ASP A 78 21.90 -0.66 -6.97
C ASP A 78 20.97 -0.24 -8.14
N GLY A 79 21.45 0.66 -8.99
CA GLY A 79 20.75 1.13 -10.17
C GLY A 79 19.53 2.01 -9.86
N PRO A 80 18.56 2.12 -10.76
CA PRO A 80 17.44 3.07 -10.65
C PRO A 80 16.55 2.90 -9.42
N SER A 81 16.44 1.68 -8.91
CA SER A 81 15.65 1.35 -7.70
C SER A 81 16.50 1.19 -6.45
N GLY A 82 17.81 1.45 -6.53
CA GLY A 82 18.77 1.13 -5.50
C GLY A 82 18.50 1.82 -4.15
N GLU A 83 18.10 3.08 -4.17
CA GLU A 83 17.78 3.83 -2.94
C GLU A 83 16.58 3.22 -2.20
N ILE A 84 15.54 2.83 -2.92
CA ILE A 84 14.37 2.16 -2.35
C ILE A 84 14.75 0.77 -1.84
N GLY A 85 15.53 0.00 -2.62
CA GLY A 85 16.01 -1.31 -2.21
C GLY A 85 16.84 -1.26 -0.93
N GLN A 86 17.78 -0.31 -0.82
CA GLN A 86 18.57 -0.08 0.38
C GLN A 86 17.71 0.35 1.58
N LEU A 87 16.71 1.21 1.37
CA LEU A 87 15.76 1.63 2.40
C LEU A 87 14.99 0.42 2.93
N PHE A 88 14.37 -0.36 2.04
CA PHE A 88 13.59 -1.53 2.42
C PHE A 88 14.43 -2.64 3.06
N ASP A 89 15.67 -2.82 2.63
CA ASP A 89 16.58 -3.79 3.27
C ASP A 89 16.94 -3.38 4.69
N ARG A 90 17.13 -2.10 4.94
CA ARG A 90 17.56 -1.55 6.24
C ARG A 90 16.46 -1.52 7.30
N VAL A 91 15.21 -1.17 6.94
CA VAL A 91 14.14 -1.00 7.92
C VAL A 91 13.56 -2.34 8.41
N PRO A 92 12.98 -2.41 9.62
CA PRO A 92 12.26 -3.60 10.08
C PRO A 92 11.01 -3.87 9.21
N LYS A 93 10.70 -5.15 9.03
CA LYS A 93 9.54 -5.65 8.28
C LYS A 93 8.64 -6.44 9.21
N TYR A 94 7.36 -6.10 9.21
CA TYR A 94 6.32 -6.81 9.94
C TYR A 94 5.41 -7.51 8.95
N VAL A 95 5.26 -8.83 9.12
CA VAL A 95 4.53 -9.67 8.17
C VAL A 95 3.21 -10.10 8.79
N ALA A 96 2.11 -9.55 8.27
CA ALA A 96 0.77 -9.91 8.71
C ALA A 96 0.42 -11.31 8.20
N THR A 97 0.34 -12.28 9.12
CA THR A 97 0.07 -13.68 8.84
C THR A 97 -0.72 -14.35 9.97
N ARG A 98 -1.62 -15.28 9.61
CA ARG A 98 -2.31 -16.16 10.55
C ARG A 98 -1.53 -17.45 10.81
N ASP A 99 -0.47 -17.67 10.06
CA ASP A 99 0.40 -18.83 10.19
C ASP A 99 1.58 -18.49 11.09
N PRO A 100 1.65 -19.02 12.33
CA PRO A 100 2.73 -18.72 13.26
C PRO A 100 4.08 -19.30 12.79
N GLU A 101 4.07 -20.27 11.87
CA GLU A 101 5.27 -20.90 11.31
C GLU A 101 5.65 -20.33 9.94
N PHE A 102 4.95 -19.30 9.45
CA PHE A 102 5.27 -18.67 8.15
C PHE A 102 6.75 -18.31 8.07
N PRO A 103 7.50 -18.76 7.06
CA PRO A 103 8.94 -18.52 6.98
C PRO A 103 9.25 -17.04 6.71
N LEU A 104 10.22 -16.50 7.43
CA LEU A 104 10.72 -15.14 7.27
C LEU A 104 12.11 -15.18 6.64
N ALA A 105 12.17 -15.10 5.31
CA ALA A 105 13.43 -15.18 4.55
C ALA A 105 14.21 -13.86 4.50
N TRP A 106 13.55 -12.74 4.68
CA TRP A 106 14.17 -11.41 4.61
C TRP A 106 14.63 -10.96 5.99
N GLN A 107 15.88 -10.52 6.11
CA GLN A 107 16.45 -10.05 7.38
C GLN A 107 15.61 -8.92 8.01
N GLY A 108 15.60 -8.85 9.34
CA GLY A 108 14.86 -7.84 10.08
C GLY A 108 13.33 -8.00 10.01
N SER A 109 12.83 -9.20 9.67
CA SER A 109 11.41 -9.50 9.61
C SER A 109 10.89 -10.11 10.91
N SER A 110 9.65 -9.76 11.26
CA SER A 110 8.89 -10.31 12.38
C SER A 110 7.44 -10.59 11.96
N ARG A 111 6.79 -11.59 12.58
CA ARG A 111 5.38 -11.88 12.32
C ARG A 111 4.48 -11.01 13.18
N VAL A 112 3.33 -10.63 12.64
CA VAL A 112 2.19 -10.00 13.33
C VAL A 112 0.90 -10.65 12.87
N GLY A 113 -0.16 -10.56 13.68
CA GLY A 113 -1.50 -11.05 13.30
C GLY A 113 -2.16 -11.95 14.33
N ALA A 114 -1.54 -12.19 15.50
CA ALA A 114 -2.18 -12.87 16.62
C ALA A 114 -3.27 -11.98 17.27
N ASP A 115 -2.97 -10.69 17.48
CA ASP A 115 -3.88 -9.62 17.84
C ASP A 115 -3.50 -8.36 17.05
N LEU A 116 -4.04 -8.25 15.83
CA LEU A 116 -3.62 -7.24 14.89
C LEU A 116 -3.80 -5.81 15.41
N ALA A 117 -4.88 -5.54 16.13
CA ALA A 117 -5.16 -4.21 16.66
C ALA A 117 -4.15 -3.81 17.74
N ALA A 118 -3.85 -4.70 18.69
CA ALA A 118 -2.86 -4.47 19.73
C ALA A 118 -1.44 -4.35 19.14
N GLU A 119 -1.10 -5.20 18.17
CA GLU A 119 0.20 -5.19 17.51
C GLU A 119 0.41 -3.90 16.69
N ILE A 120 -0.63 -3.40 15.99
CA ILE A 120 -0.57 -2.10 15.30
C ILE A 120 -0.42 -0.94 16.29
N ALA A 121 -1.09 -0.99 17.44
CA ALA A 121 -0.91 0.02 18.50
C ALA A 121 0.55 0.03 18.98
N ASP A 122 1.15 -1.14 19.21
CA ASP A 122 2.57 -1.28 19.58
C ASP A 122 3.52 -0.78 18.46
N LEU A 123 3.20 -1.03 17.19
CA LEU A 123 3.97 -0.48 16.08
C LEU A 123 3.97 1.05 16.07
N ARG A 124 2.81 1.69 16.35
CA ARG A 124 2.72 3.15 16.46
C ARG A 124 3.52 3.74 17.63
N GLU A 125 3.77 2.97 18.67
CA GLU A 125 4.63 3.42 19.78
C GLU A 125 6.12 3.36 19.41
N ARG A 126 6.51 2.39 18.58
CA ARG A 126 7.91 2.13 18.22
C ARG A 126 8.38 2.87 16.97
N HIS A 127 7.48 3.22 16.06
CA HIS A 127 7.77 3.80 14.76
C HIS A 127 7.01 5.09 14.53
N ARG A 128 7.60 6.00 13.73
CA ARG A 128 6.92 7.22 13.30
C ARG A 128 5.99 6.97 12.13
N GLU A 129 6.46 6.26 11.12
CA GLU A 129 5.73 5.96 9.90
C GLU A 129 5.95 4.51 9.49
N VAL A 130 4.87 3.73 9.57
CA VAL A 130 4.83 2.34 9.14
C VAL A 130 4.08 2.30 7.81
N HIS A 131 4.75 1.87 6.74
CA HIS A 131 4.18 1.82 5.41
C HIS A 131 3.65 0.44 5.04
N VAL A 132 2.45 0.41 4.47
CA VAL A 132 1.76 -0.77 3.98
C VAL A 132 1.65 -0.67 2.47
N ILE A 133 2.42 -1.48 1.75
CA ILE A 133 2.45 -1.48 0.26
C ILE A 133 1.63 -2.66 -0.31
N GLY A 134 0.88 -3.33 0.52
CA GLY A 134 0.08 -4.54 0.26
C GLY A 134 0.30 -5.59 1.33
N SER A 135 -0.26 -6.82 1.19
CA SER A 135 -1.08 -7.28 0.05
C SER A 135 -2.51 -6.70 0.11
N ILE A 136 -3.20 -6.72 -1.03
CA ILE A 136 -4.54 -6.14 -1.12
C ILE A 136 -5.51 -6.76 -0.11
N ASP A 137 -5.46 -8.08 0.10
CA ASP A 137 -6.30 -8.74 1.11
C ASP A 137 -6.02 -8.24 2.53
N PHE A 138 -4.76 -7.92 2.84
CA PHE A 138 -4.39 -7.33 4.12
C PHE A 138 -4.84 -5.86 4.23
N VAL A 139 -4.72 -5.10 3.16
CA VAL A 139 -5.25 -3.72 3.09
C VAL A 139 -6.77 -3.71 3.34
N HIS A 140 -7.52 -4.67 2.78
CA HIS A 140 -8.96 -4.80 3.07
C HIS A 140 -9.23 -4.97 4.58
N THR A 141 -8.41 -5.75 5.29
CA THR A 141 -8.52 -5.90 6.75
C THR A 141 -8.27 -4.56 7.45
N LEU A 142 -7.20 -3.84 7.08
CA LEU A 142 -6.88 -2.54 7.69
C LEU A 142 -7.98 -1.50 7.45
N LEU A 143 -8.55 -1.47 6.24
CA LEU A 143 -9.67 -0.57 5.90
C LEU A 143 -10.93 -0.92 6.69
N ALA A 144 -11.28 -2.21 6.77
CA ALA A 144 -12.49 -2.66 7.47
C ALA A 144 -12.42 -2.43 8.99
N GLU A 145 -11.24 -2.59 9.59
CA GLU A 145 -11.01 -2.43 11.03
C GLU A 145 -10.59 -1.00 11.41
N GLY A 146 -10.40 -0.10 10.43
CA GLY A 146 -9.97 1.28 10.67
C GLY A 146 -8.55 1.38 11.23
N LEU A 147 -7.69 0.41 10.94
CA LEU A 147 -6.33 0.28 11.47
C LEU A 147 -5.28 1.02 10.62
N PHE A 148 -5.65 2.15 10.05
CA PHE A 148 -4.76 3.02 9.26
C PHE A 148 -5.04 4.49 9.60
N ASP A 149 -4.10 5.36 9.26
CA ASP A 149 -4.19 6.81 9.48
C ASP A 149 -4.26 7.57 8.14
N GLN A 150 -3.57 7.07 7.14
CA GLN A 150 -3.47 7.70 5.82
C GLN A 150 -3.54 6.66 4.70
N LEU A 151 -4.23 7.02 3.62
CA LEU A 151 -4.33 6.24 2.39
C LEU A 151 -3.80 7.07 1.22
N ASN A 152 -2.72 6.63 0.62
CA ASN A 152 -2.08 7.21 -0.56
C ASN A 152 -2.41 6.35 -1.77
N LEU A 153 -3.07 6.93 -2.76
CA LEU A 153 -3.46 6.26 -3.99
C LEU A 153 -2.76 6.92 -5.18
N TRP A 154 -1.94 6.17 -5.87
CA TRP A 154 -1.38 6.51 -7.16
C TRP A 154 -2.32 5.98 -8.25
N VAL A 155 -3.20 6.85 -8.74
CA VAL A 155 -4.24 6.51 -9.70
C VAL A 155 -3.72 6.67 -11.11
N TYR A 156 -3.59 5.55 -11.80
CA TYR A 156 -3.16 5.50 -13.20
C TYR A 156 -4.36 5.58 -14.14
N PRO A 157 -4.27 6.30 -15.26
CA PRO A 157 -5.37 6.45 -16.22
C PRO A 157 -5.57 5.20 -17.08
N ILE A 158 -5.77 4.05 -16.43
CA ILE A 158 -5.96 2.73 -17.03
C ILE A 158 -7.28 2.13 -16.53
N LEU A 159 -7.94 1.35 -17.38
CA LEU A 159 -9.07 0.50 -17.05
C LEU A 159 -8.68 -0.95 -17.38
N LEU A 160 -8.69 -1.83 -16.38
CA LEU A 160 -8.38 -3.25 -16.55
C LEU A 160 -9.62 -4.15 -16.49
N GLY A 161 -10.67 -3.71 -15.79
CA GLY A 161 -11.93 -4.44 -15.67
C GLY A 161 -11.89 -5.65 -14.74
N ALA A 162 -10.74 -6.29 -14.58
CA ALA A 162 -10.54 -7.48 -13.75
C ALA A 162 -9.32 -7.35 -12.86
N GLY A 163 -9.30 -8.05 -11.73
CA GLY A 163 -8.22 -8.04 -10.75
C GLY A 163 -8.69 -7.64 -9.35
N LYS A 164 -7.79 -7.73 -8.36
CA LYS A 164 -8.08 -7.31 -6.98
C LYS A 164 -8.13 -5.78 -6.90
N LYS A 165 -9.24 -5.26 -6.41
CA LYS A 165 -9.47 -3.81 -6.25
C LYS A 165 -9.06 -3.33 -4.88
N VAL A 166 -8.68 -2.04 -4.79
CA VAL A 166 -8.40 -1.36 -3.52
C VAL A 166 -9.61 -1.44 -2.58
N PHE A 167 -10.81 -1.18 -3.11
CA PHE A 167 -12.05 -1.22 -2.34
C PHE A 167 -12.89 -2.40 -2.79
N ARG A 168 -13.41 -3.13 -1.80
CA ARG A 168 -14.34 -4.25 -2.02
C ARG A 168 -15.76 -3.73 -2.19
N ASP A 169 -16.59 -4.49 -2.91
CA ASP A 169 -18.01 -4.16 -3.08
C ASP A 169 -18.80 -4.23 -1.75
N ASP A 170 -18.30 -5.01 -0.77
CA ASP A 170 -18.86 -5.15 0.58
C ASP A 170 -18.12 -4.30 1.64
N ALA A 171 -17.34 -3.30 1.22
CA ALA A 171 -16.62 -2.42 2.14
C ALA A 171 -17.59 -1.57 2.97
N LEU A 172 -17.24 -1.35 4.24
CA LEU A 172 -18.03 -0.48 5.12
C LEU A 172 -17.95 0.97 4.64
N PRO A 173 -19.10 1.66 4.51
CA PRO A 173 -19.10 3.06 4.13
C PRO A 173 -18.34 3.93 5.12
N SER A 174 -17.41 4.73 4.63
CA SER A 174 -16.60 5.66 5.44
C SER A 174 -16.35 6.96 4.69
N VAL A 175 -16.09 8.04 5.41
CA VAL A 175 -15.69 9.33 4.85
C VAL A 175 -14.21 9.52 5.08
N LEU A 176 -13.47 9.75 4.02
CA LEU A 176 -12.05 10.14 4.07
C LEU A 176 -11.92 11.65 3.88
N GLU A 177 -10.83 12.23 4.37
CA GLU A 177 -10.52 13.64 4.20
C GLU A 177 -9.29 13.80 3.31
N LEU A 178 -9.39 14.61 2.27
CA LEU A 178 -8.25 14.95 1.43
C LEU A 178 -7.30 15.85 2.24
N ILE A 179 -6.08 15.36 2.54
CA ILE A 179 -5.14 16.06 3.41
C ILE A 179 -4.22 17.03 2.69
N GLU A 180 -4.08 16.90 1.39
CA GLU A 180 -3.35 17.86 0.55
C GLU A 180 -3.87 17.87 -0.89
N LYS A 181 -3.49 18.88 -1.65
CA LYS A 181 -3.84 18.96 -3.08
C LYS A 181 -3.33 17.74 -3.84
N PRO A 182 -4.17 17.13 -4.72
CA PRO A 182 -3.71 16.09 -5.62
C PRO A 182 -2.54 16.58 -6.49
N VAL A 183 -1.57 15.69 -6.72
CA VAL A 183 -0.46 15.92 -7.64
C VAL A 183 -0.67 15.04 -8.86
N THR A 184 -0.69 15.65 -10.04
CA THR A 184 -0.84 14.92 -11.31
C THR A 184 0.39 15.18 -12.17
N ASP A 185 0.98 14.12 -12.72
CA ASP A 185 2.10 14.23 -13.63
C ASP A 185 1.66 14.45 -15.10
N ALA A 186 2.64 14.55 -16.00
CA ALA A 186 2.40 14.77 -17.43
C ALA A 186 1.69 13.59 -18.13
N GLU A 187 1.78 12.39 -17.56
CA GLU A 187 1.16 11.17 -18.08
C GLU A 187 -0.26 10.95 -17.51
N GLY A 188 -0.72 11.87 -16.64
CA GLY A 188 -2.04 11.80 -16.02
C GLY A 188 -2.12 10.89 -14.79
N VAL A 189 -0.99 10.39 -14.28
CA VAL A 189 -0.97 9.65 -13.02
C VAL A 189 -1.19 10.64 -11.87
N THR A 190 -2.18 10.38 -11.03
CA THR A 190 -2.59 11.28 -9.96
C THR A 190 -2.37 10.66 -8.60
N LEU A 191 -1.63 11.35 -7.74
CA LEU A 191 -1.48 11.01 -6.33
C LEU A 191 -2.59 11.69 -5.52
N LEU A 192 -3.36 10.87 -4.82
CA LEU A 192 -4.39 11.28 -3.85
C LEU A 192 -3.95 10.83 -2.46
N ARG A 193 -3.95 11.77 -1.48
CA ARG A 193 -3.62 11.48 -0.08
C ARG A 193 -4.81 11.78 0.81
N TYR A 194 -5.35 10.74 1.44
CA TYR A 194 -6.52 10.83 2.29
C TYR A 194 -6.19 10.46 3.74
N GLY A 195 -6.68 11.23 4.69
CA GLY A 195 -6.73 10.88 6.09
C GLY A 195 -8.00 10.11 6.43
N ARG A 196 -7.91 9.17 7.37
CA ARG A 196 -9.06 8.49 7.95
C ARG A 196 -9.87 9.48 8.82
N THR A 197 -11.17 9.37 8.77
CA THR A 197 -12.06 10.07 9.70
C THR A 197 -12.99 9.09 10.40
N ASP A 198 -13.62 9.51 11.49
CA ASP A 198 -14.66 8.73 12.19
C ASP A 198 -16.08 9.05 11.67
N ARG A 199 -16.17 9.76 10.53
CA ARG A 199 -17.42 10.15 9.92
C ARG A 199 -17.99 9.03 9.05
N THR A 200 -19.31 8.89 9.05
CA THR A 200 -20.04 8.04 8.11
C THR A 200 -20.69 8.89 7.02
N PRO A 201 -20.83 8.38 5.78
CA PRO A 201 -21.58 9.07 4.73
C PRO A 201 -23.01 9.36 5.17
N LYS A 202 -23.49 10.56 4.87
CA LYS A 202 -24.89 10.94 5.04
C LYS A 202 -25.62 10.77 3.72
N VAL A 203 -26.83 10.28 3.78
CA VAL A 203 -27.76 10.27 2.65
C VAL A 203 -28.72 11.43 2.88
N ASP A 204 -28.76 12.36 1.92
CA ASP A 204 -29.60 13.55 1.99
C ASP A 204 -30.13 13.89 0.60
N THR A 205 -31.18 14.72 0.54
CA THR A 205 -31.70 15.28 -0.71
C THR A 205 -31.11 16.67 -0.92
N PHE A 206 -30.87 17.03 -2.18
CA PHE A 206 -30.61 18.42 -2.51
C PHE A 206 -31.93 19.20 -2.32
N GLU A 207 -32.02 19.94 -1.24
CA GLU A 207 -33.06 20.95 -1.07
C GLU A 207 -32.49 22.27 -1.65
N ASP A 208 -33.27 22.89 -2.53
CA ASP A 208 -32.96 24.19 -3.15
C ASP A 208 -32.99 25.35 -2.12
#